data_ea5ffa0fd082e23dc936b84a35bc3a0c
#
_entry.id   ea5ffa0fd082e23dc936b84a35bc3a0c
#
_cell.length_a   1.000
_cell.length_b   1.000
_cell.length_c   1.000
_cell.angle_alpha   90.00
_cell.angle_beta   90.00
_cell.angle_gamma   90.00
#
_symmetry.space_group_name_H-M   'P 1'
#
loop_
_entity.id
_entity.type
_entity.pdbx_description
1 polymer ?
#
loop_
_entity_poly.entity_id
_entity_poly.type
_entity_poly.pdbx_seq_one_letter_code
_entity_poly.pdbx_strand_id
1 'polypeptide(L)'
;ACNSAISLDGDNEQAILTLADYYVEQDEKQDAIALLKKHIKKKKNSGALKAKLDSLAGDFQFIGDEYDNISETCNHYMRITSGEDVGILDEDGNSVIRAEYQYIGMFGENGFAPVEKDGEWYYIDTNGYKRRQPDETYEYLGTFNEGVLPAKKNGKYGFLDEDFNEKTEFEYDAATPMLNGIAAVKKDEKWALIDKDLKIITDFGFDDVVRDAWGFCSRNGVVFVKTGEQYQLLNSSGVQIGENYEAVSPFISKNPAAVQQ
;
A
#
# COMPACT_ATOMS: atom_id res chain seq x y z
N ALA A 1 -21.41 31.37 -23.50
CA ALA A 1 -20.62 31.22 -24.73
C ALA A 1 -19.65 30.01 -24.59
N CYS A 2 -18.77 29.93 -23.55
CA CYS A 2 -17.78 28.86 -23.43
C CYS A 2 -18.42 27.47 -23.30
N ASN A 3 -19.44 27.29 -22.47
CA ASN A 3 -20.17 26.02 -22.33
C ASN A 3 -20.80 25.56 -23.65
N SER A 4 -21.29 26.50 -24.50
CA SER A 4 -21.84 26.18 -25.82
C SER A 4 -20.73 25.74 -26.78
N ALA A 5 -19.58 26.39 -26.75
CA ALA A 5 -18.42 26.02 -27.57
C ALA A 5 -17.88 24.63 -27.19
N ILE A 6 -17.80 24.31 -25.87
CA ILE A 6 -17.36 23.01 -25.37
C ILE A 6 -18.41 21.93 -25.70
N SER A 7 -19.71 22.26 -25.75
CA SER A 7 -20.75 21.29 -26.12
C SER A 7 -20.77 20.98 -27.62
N LEU A 8 -20.32 21.89 -28.48
CA LEU A 8 -20.19 21.70 -29.94
C LEU A 8 -18.89 20.99 -30.29
N ASP A 9 -17.81 21.32 -29.61
CA ASP A 9 -16.50 20.69 -29.73
C ASP A 9 -15.91 20.46 -28.33
N GLY A 10 -16.05 19.25 -27.82
CA GLY A 10 -15.57 18.87 -26.49
C GLY A 10 -14.06 19.03 -26.29
N ASP A 11 -13.32 19.23 -27.37
CA ASP A 11 -11.87 19.38 -27.38
C ASP A 11 -11.44 20.83 -27.66
N ASN A 12 -12.37 21.81 -27.65
CA ASN A 12 -12.07 23.23 -27.86
C ASN A 12 -11.24 23.77 -26.68
N GLU A 13 -9.94 23.68 -26.81
CA GLU A 13 -8.95 24.04 -25.80
C GLU A 13 -9.08 25.51 -25.34
N GLN A 14 -9.30 26.44 -26.28
CA GLN A 14 -9.44 27.84 -25.94
C GLN A 14 -10.70 28.13 -25.13
N ALA A 15 -11.81 27.45 -25.43
CA ALA A 15 -13.05 27.60 -24.67
C ALA A 15 -12.91 27.01 -23.25
N ILE A 16 -12.17 25.90 -23.09
CA ILE A 16 -11.88 25.27 -21.80
C ILE A 16 -11.03 26.21 -20.94
N LEU A 17 -9.93 26.76 -21.50
CA LEU A 17 -9.07 27.72 -20.81
C LEU A 17 -9.84 28.97 -20.37
N THR A 18 -10.65 29.55 -21.27
CA THR A 18 -11.47 30.75 -20.96
C THR A 18 -12.50 30.46 -19.85
N LEU A 19 -13.09 29.27 -19.83
CA LEU A 19 -14.03 28.90 -18.77
C LEU A 19 -13.31 28.64 -17.43
N ALA A 20 -12.10 28.07 -17.47
CA ALA A 20 -11.27 27.91 -16.28
C ALA A 20 -10.87 29.28 -15.70
N ASP A 21 -10.49 30.24 -16.54
CA ASP A 21 -10.20 31.62 -16.12
C ASP A 21 -11.44 32.27 -15.45
N TYR A 22 -12.61 32.10 -16.04
CA TYR A 22 -13.86 32.61 -15.48
C TYR A 22 -14.14 32.03 -14.07
N TYR A 23 -13.96 30.72 -13.86
CA TYR A 23 -14.12 30.11 -12.54
C TYR A 23 -13.13 30.69 -11.52
N VAL A 24 -11.87 30.94 -11.93
CA VAL A 24 -10.87 31.57 -11.06
C VAL A 24 -11.28 32.99 -10.67
N GLU A 25 -11.82 33.78 -11.60
CA GLU A 25 -12.32 35.14 -11.34
C GLU A 25 -13.54 35.17 -10.39
N GLN A 26 -14.32 34.06 -10.32
CA GLN A 26 -15.43 33.92 -9.38
C GLN A 26 -15.02 33.31 -8.02
N ASP A 27 -13.73 33.12 -7.78
CA ASP A 27 -13.20 32.42 -6.58
C ASP A 27 -13.58 30.92 -6.51
N GLU A 28 -13.96 30.34 -7.64
CA GLU A 28 -14.35 28.94 -7.81
C GLU A 28 -13.16 28.10 -8.34
N LYS A 29 -11.99 28.21 -7.69
CA LYS A 29 -10.71 27.59 -8.14
C LYS A 29 -10.82 26.08 -8.29
N GLN A 30 -11.57 25.40 -7.42
CA GLN A 30 -11.74 23.94 -7.48
C GLN A 30 -12.51 23.50 -8.73
N ASP A 31 -13.50 24.28 -9.18
CA ASP A 31 -14.26 24.00 -10.40
C ASP A 31 -13.40 24.20 -11.65
N ALA A 32 -12.52 25.21 -11.65
CA ALA A 32 -11.52 25.38 -12.70
C ALA A 32 -10.58 24.16 -12.79
N ILE A 33 -10.07 23.67 -11.67
CA ILE A 33 -9.21 22.48 -11.60
C ILE A 33 -9.96 21.23 -12.08
N ALA A 34 -11.19 21.01 -11.65
CA ALA A 34 -12.03 19.89 -12.08
C ALA A 34 -12.31 19.92 -13.60
N LEU A 35 -12.61 21.11 -14.14
CA LEU A 35 -12.81 21.31 -15.59
C LEU A 35 -11.56 20.92 -16.39
N LEU A 36 -10.38 21.43 -15.99
CA LEU A 36 -9.12 21.17 -16.67
C LEU A 36 -8.76 19.68 -16.61
N LYS A 37 -8.84 19.04 -15.44
CA LYS A 37 -8.59 17.58 -15.25
C LYS A 37 -9.47 16.74 -16.17
N LYS A 38 -10.78 17.04 -16.23
CA LYS A 38 -11.74 16.32 -17.09
C LYS A 38 -11.35 16.33 -18.56
N HIS A 39 -10.82 17.46 -19.05
CA HIS A 39 -10.48 17.60 -20.46
C HIS A 39 -9.05 17.13 -20.78
N ILE A 40 -8.10 17.23 -19.85
CA ILE A 40 -6.76 16.65 -19.98
C ILE A 40 -6.85 15.12 -20.10
N LYS A 41 -7.73 14.48 -19.33
CA LYS A 41 -7.96 13.02 -19.39
C LYS A 41 -8.39 12.55 -20.79
N LYS A 42 -9.15 13.37 -21.51
CA LYS A 42 -9.60 13.08 -22.88
C LYS A 42 -8.53 13.38 -23.92
N LYS A 43 -7.74 14.45 -23.73
CA LYS A 43 -6.74 14.95 -24.66
C LYS A 43 -5.34 14.90 -24.04
N LYS A 44 -4.73 13.72 -24.03
CA LYS A 44 -3.45 13.43 -23.34
C LYS A 44 -2.26 14.36 -23.70
N ASN A 45 -2.33 15.17 -24.76
CA ASN A 45 -1.22 16.00 -25.28
C ASN A 45 -1.45 17.51 -25.26
N SER A 46 -2.44 18.03 -24.48
CA SER A 46 -2.63 19.48 -24.39
C SER A 46 -1.68 20.12 -23.37
N GLY A 47 -0.57 20.65 -23.88
CA GLY A 47 0.40 21.39 -23.06
C GLY A 47 -0.19 22.64 -22.40
N ALA A 48 -1.13 23.35 -23.07
CA ALA A 48 -1.72 24.58 -22.53
C ALA A 48 -2.70 24.31 -21.38
N LEU A 49 -3.53 23.24 -21.47
CA LEU A 49 -4.41 22.85 -20.36
C LEU A 49 -3.60 22.38 -19.15
N LYS A 50 -2.52 21.62 -19.37
CA LYS A 50 -1.61 21.18 -18.29
C LYS A 50 -0.94 22.39 -17.64
N ALA A 51 -0.35 23.31 -18.40
CA ALA A 51 0.28 24.52 -17.87
C ALA A 51 -0.70 25.38 -17.05
N LYS A 52 -1.96 25.50 -17.50
CA LYS A 52 -2.99 26.21 -16.76
C LYS A 52 -3.35 25.49 -15.46
N LEU A 53 -3.49 24.16 -15.49
CA LEU A 53 -3.74 23.35 -14.30
C LEU A 53 -2.61 23.51 -13.28
N ASP A 54 -1.36 23.43 -13.72
CA ASP A 54 -0.17 23.61 -12.88
C ASP A 54 -0.15 25.01 -12.23
N SER A 55 -0.49 26.05 -12.99
CA SER A 55 -0.57 27.42 -12.45
C SER A 55 -1.65 27.63 -11.39
N LEU A 56 -2.74 26.85 -11.44
CA LEU A 56 -3.83 26.90 -10.48
C LEU A 56 -3.60 25.98 -9.27
N ALA A 57 -2.88 24.88 -9.47
CA ALA A 57 -2.55 23.93 -8.41
C ALA A 57 -1.54 24.53 -7.40
N GLY A 58 -0.88 25.65 -7.72
CA GLY A 58 0.17 26.26 -6.90
C GLY A 58 1.49 25.51 -7.05
N ASP A 59 2.24 25.36 -5.98
CA ASP A 59 3.55 24.66 -5.97
C ASP A 59 3.43 23.13 -6.12
N PHE A 60 2.23 22.59 -6.39
CA PHE A 60 2.02 21.16 -6.61
C PHE A 60 2.10 20.84 -8.10
N GLN A 61 3.05 20.00 -8.47
CA GLN A 61 3.12 19.38 -9.78
C GLN A 61 2.34 18.07 -9.78
N PHE A 62 1.54 17.83 -10.84
CA PHE A 62 0.98 16.51 -11.08
C PHE A 62 2.06 15.67 -11.75
N ILE A 63 2.58 14.71 -11.01
CA ILE A 63 3.55 13.73 -11.50
C ILE A 63 2.82 12.40 -11.77
N GLY A 64 3.02 11.87 -12.99
CA GLY A 64 2.51 10.56 -13.38
C GLY A 64 1.06 10.54 -13.86
N ASP A 65 0.51 9.34 -13.89
CA ASP A 65 -0.87 9.04 -14.30
C ASP A 65 -1.85 9.24 -13.11
N GLU A 66 -3.16 9.28 -13.37
CA GLU A 66 -4.17 9.24 -12.33
C GLU A 66 -4.38 7.79 -11.86
N TYR A 67 -4.40 7.61 -10.54
CA TYR A 67 -4.66 6.32 -9.88
C TYR A 67 -5.89 6.42 -8.98
N ASP A 68 -6.61 5.31 -8.80
CA ASP A 68 -7.79 5.29 -7.94
C ASP A 68 -7.39 5.40 -6.46
N ASN A 69 -6.22 4.84 -6.11
CA ASN A 69 -5.66 4.96 -4.76
C ASN A 69 -4.13 4.95 -4.81
N ILE A 70 -3.52 5.65 -3.85
CA ILE A 70 -2.07 5.66 -3.61
C ILE A 70 -1.87 5.47 -2.11
N SER A 71 -1.07 4.45 -1.72
CA SER A 71 -0.73 4.20 -0.32
C SER A 71 0.29 5.23 0.21
N GLU A 72 0.49 5.23 1.52
CA GLU A 72 1.63 5.93 2.11
C GLU A 72 2.95 5.37 1.57
N THR A 73 3.97 6.25 1.52
CA THR A 73 5.33 5.86 1.16
C THR A 73 5.94 4.97 2.24
N CYS A 74 6.41 3.80 1.84
CA CYS A 74 7.13 2.88 2.72
C CYS A 74 8.36 2.34 1.97
N ASN A 75 9.55 2.44 2.58
CA ASN A 75 10.81 2.03 1.97
C ASN A 75 10.99 2.57 0.54
N HIS A 76 10.71 3.86 0.34
CA HIS A 76 10.81 4.57 -0.95
C HIS A 76 9.78 4.15 -2.01
N TYR A 77 8.77 3.36 -1.65
CA TYR A 77 7.75 2.89 -2.58
C TYR A 77 6.34 3.23 -2.09
N MET A 78 5.44 3.48 -3.05
CA MET A 78 4.00 3.64 -2.87
C MET A 78 3.28 2.59 -3.70
N ARG A 79 2.29 1.91 -3.10
CA ARG A 79 1.41 1.02 -3.84
C ARG A 79 0.28 1.84 -4.46
N ILE A 80 0.00 1.60 -5.74
CA ILE A 80 -1.08 2.25 -6.49
C ILE A 80 -2.11 1.22 -6.91
N THR A 81 -3.36 1.68 -7.07
CA THR A 81 -4.43 0.90 -7.70
C THR A 81 -4.99 1.64 -8.90
N SER A 82 -5.31 0.90 -9.95
CA SER A 82 -5.98 1.37 -11.16
C SER A 82 -7.00 0.32 -11.60
N GLY A 83 -8.27 0.54 -11.31
CA GLY A 83 -9.31 -0.50 -11.38
C GLY A 83 -9.06 -1.59 -10.34
N GLU A 84 -8.97 -2.82 -10.78
CA GLU A 84 -8.65 -3.98 -9.93
C GLU A 84 -7.15 -4.28 -9.86
N ASP A 85 -6.33 -3.59 -10.66
CA ASP A 85 -4.91 -3.83 -10.77
C ASP A 85 -4.08 -2.96 -9.81
N VAL A 86 -2.97 -3.52 -9.36
CA VAL A 86 -2.04 -2.93 -8.40
C VAL A 86 -0.65 -2.79 -9.03
N GLY A 87 0.03 -1.70 -8.69
CA GLY A 87 1.39 -1.41 -9.13
C GLY A 87 2.20 -0.68 -8.06
N ILE A 88 3.40 -0.24 -8.42
CA ILE A 88 4.32 0.47 -7.52
C ILE A 88 4.87 1.74 -8.19
N LEU A 89 4.85 2.85 -7.45
CA LEU A 89 5.62 4.06 -7.73
C LEU A 89 6.80 4.17 -6.76
N ASP A 90 7.84 4.88 -7.18
CA ASP A 90 8.87 5.38 -6.28
C ASP A 90 8.41 6.66 -5.54
N GLU A 91 9.24 7.18 -4.63
CA GLU A 91 8.94 8.40 -3.86
C GLU A 91 8.88 9.68 -4.72
N ASP A 92 9.44 9.65 -5.93
CA ASP A 92 9.38 10.73 -6.91
C ASP A 92 8.12 10.63 -7.80
N GLY A 93 7.30 9.58 -7.64
CA GLY A 93 6.10 9.32 -8.41
C GLY A 93 6.34 8.65 -9.77
N ASN A 94 7.55 8.12 -10.02
CA ASN A 94 7.80 7.36 -11.24
C ASN A 94 7.26 5.93 -11.10
N SER A 95 6.69 5.41 -12.19
CA SER A 95 6.21 4.03 -12.22
C SER A 95 7.39 3.06 -12.22
N VAL A 96 7.54 2.33 -11.11
CA VAL A 96 8.50 1.22 -10.95
C VAL A 96 7.88 -0.06 -11.50
N ILE A 97 6.68 -0.39 -11.06
CA ILE A 97 5.88 -1.52 -11.57
C ILE A 97 4.52 -0.98 -12.01
N ARG A 98 4.13 -1.27 -13.23
CA ARG A 98 2.80 -0.90 -13.76
C ARG A 98 1.70 -1.60 -12.99
N ALA A 99 0.53 -0.95 -12.88
CA ALA A 99 -0.67 -1.58 -12.33
C ALA A 99 -1.17 -2.66 -13.33
N GLU A 100 -0.80 -3.91 -13.08
CA GLU A 100 -1.16 -5.07 -13.89
C GLU A 100 -1.21 -6.38 -13.09
N TYR A 101 -1.14 -6.29 -11.75
CA TYR A 101 -1.18 -7.42 -10.82
C TYR A 101 -2.42 -7.33 -9.94
N GLN A 102 -3.02 -8.46 -9.56
CA GLN A 102 -4.10 -8.48 -8.58
C GLN A 102 -3.60 -8.26 -7.16
N TYR A 103 -2.33 -8.61 -6.92
CA TYR A 103 -1.63 -8.31 -5.67
C TYR A 103 -0.17 -8.00 -5.95
N ILE A 104 0.40 -7.06 -5.19
CA ILE A 104 1.83 -6.84 -5.11
C ILE A 104 2.20 -6.50 -3.67
N GLY A 105 3.16 -7.24 -3.11
CA GLY A 105 3.77 -6.95 -1.82
C GLY A 105 4.96 -5.99 -1.95
N MET A 106 5.54 -5.62 -0.82
CA MET A 106 6.75 -4.80 -0.80
C MET A 106 7.96 -5.61 -1.31
N PHE A 107 8.94 -4.91 -1.89
CA PHE A 107 10.24 -5.52 -2.15
C PHE A 107 10.90 -5.90 -0.82
N GLY A 108 11.18 -7.19 -0.66
CA GLY A 108 11.83 -7.73 0.53
C GLY A 108 13.33 -7.46 0.56
N GLU A 109 14.01 -7.95 1.60
CA GLU A 109 15.46 -7.80 1.76
C GLU A 109 16.27 -8.51 0.67
N ASN A 110 15.68 -9.51 -0.01
CA ASN A 110 16.27 -10.19 -1.16
C ASN A 110 16.08 -9.43 -2.50
N GLY A 111 15.43 -8.24 -2.47
CA GLY A 111 15.18 -7.41 -3.64
C GLY A 111 14.00 -7.86 -4.51
N PHE A 112 13.17 -8.81 -4.04
CA PHE A 112 12.03 -9.31 -4.77
C PHE A 112 10.71 -8.98 -4.08
N ALA A 113 9.66 -8.71 -4.89
CA ALA A 113 8.31 -8.51 -4.42
C ALA A 113 7.42 -9.72 -4.78
N PRO A 114 6.60 -10.21 -3.85
CA PRO A 114 5.58 -11.22 -4.19
C PRO A 114 4.47 -10.57 -4.99
N VAL A 115 3.99 -11.26 -6.01
CA VAL A 115 2.87 -10.83 -6.84
C VAL A 115 1.89 -11.97 -7.08
N GLU A 116 0.62 -11.59 -7.28
CA GLU A 116 -0.39 -12.46 -7.86
C GLU A 116 -0.78 -11.91 -9.23
N LYS A 117 -0.77 -12.76 -10.24
CA LYS A 117 -1.25 -12.45 -11.58
C LYS A 117 -1.96 -13.69 -12.16
N ASP A 118 -3.20 -13.51 -12.58
CA ASP A 118 -4.03 -14.57 -13.17
C ASP A 118 -4.15 -15.83 -12.29
N GLY A 119 -4.15 -15.67 -10.96
CA GLY A 119 -4.22 -16.75 -9.96
C GLY A 119 -2.88 -17.45 -9.71
N GLU A 120 -1.79 -17.00 -10.30
CA GLU A 120 -0.43 -17.49 -10.03
C GLU A 120 0.33 -16.58 -9.10
N TRP A 121 0.99 -17.16 -8.09
CA TRP A 121 1.87 -16.48 -7.16
C TRP A 121 3.33 -16.70 -7.52
N TYR A 122 4.10 -15.61 -7.61
CA TYR A 122 5.54 -15.64 -7.88
C TYR A 122 6.22 -14.34 -7.39
N TYR A 123 7.53 -14.26 -7.56
CA TYR A 123 8.31 -13.07 -7.20
C TYR A 123 8.89 -12.37 -8.42
N ILE A 124 8.84 -11.04 -8.39
CA ILE A 124 9.42 -10.16 -9.42
C ILE A 124 10.52 -9.30 -8.83
N ASP A 125 11.46 -8.85 -9.67
CA ASP A 125 12.43 -7.80 -9.31
C ASP A 125 11.86 -6.39 -9.57
N THR A 126 12.67 -5.36 -9.26
CA THR A 126 12.31 -3.94 -9.46
C THR A 126 12.10 -3.55 -10.93
N ASN A 127 12.42 -4.40 -11.89
CA ASN A 127 12.13 -4.21 -13.31
C ASN A 127 10.87 -4.96 -13.77
N GLY A 128 10.16 -5.62 -12.84
CA GLY A 128 8.96 -6.42 -13.15
C GLY A 128 9.25 -7.80 -13.73
N TYR A 129 10.52 -8.24 -13.78
CA TYR A 129 10.84 -9.58 -14.30
C TYR A 129 10.59 -10.65 -13.25
N LYS A 130 9.86 -11.71 -13.64
CA LYS A 130 9.67 -12.92 -12.83
C LYS A 130 11.02 -13.56 -12.53
N ARG A 131 11.32 -13.76 -11.24
CA ARG A 131 12.62 -14.25 -10.76
C ARG A 131 12.52 -15.58 -10.03
N ARG A 132 11.50 -15.73 -9.19
CA ARG A 132 11.32 -16.93 -8.35
C ARG A 132 9.86 -17.35 -8.33
N GLN A 133 9.64 -18.64 -8.39
CA GLN A 133 8.32 -19.24 -8.24
C GLN A 133 8.51 -20.59 -7.52
N PRO A 134 7.71 -20.89 -6.49
CA PRO A 134 7.74 -22.21 -5.87
C PRO A 134 7.25 -23.28 -6.86
N ASP A 135 7.73 -24.49 -6.70
CA ASP A 135 7.24 -25.67 -7.47
C ASP A 135 5.81 -26.06 -7.05
N GLU A 136 5.44 -25.73 -5.81
CA GLU A 136 4.10 -25.98 -5.29
C GLU A 136 3.20 -24.76 -5.46
N THR A 137 1.88 -25.00 -5.52
CA THR A 137 0.86 -23.95 -5.59
C THR A 137 0.54 -23.44 -4.20
N TYR A 138 0.66 -22.13 -4.01
CA TYR A 138 0.24 -21.42 -2.80
C TYR A 138 -0.94 -20.49 -3.12
N GLU A 139 -1.83 -20.32 -2.14
CA GLU A 139 -2.96 -19.35 -2.20
C GLU A 139 -2.52 -17.92 -1.88
N TYR A 140 -1.35 -17.77 -1.29
CA TYR A 140 -0.72 -16.49 -0.96
C TYR A 140 0.78 -16.67 -0.73
N LEU A 141 1.57 -15.72 -1.20
CA LEU A 141 2.98 -15.54 -0.83
C LEU A 141 3.18 -14.12 -0.32
N GLY A 142 3.79 -13.98 0.85
CA GLY A 142 4.11 -12.68 1.45
C GLY A 142 5.51 -12.19 1.12
N THR A 143 5.83 -10.99 1.58
CA THR A 143 7.17 -10.41 1.45
C THR A 143 8.19 -11.22 2.23
N PHE A 144 9.31 -11.60 1.57
CA PHE A 144 10.46 -12.22 2.23
C PHE A 144 11.22 -11.17 3.04
N ASN A 145 11.34 -11.40 4.32
CA ASN A 145 12.10 -10.51 5.19
C ASN A 145 12.62 -11.27 6.42
N GLU A 146 13.83 -10.92 6.88
CA GLU A 146 14.48 -11.53 8.04
C GLU A 146 14.55 -13.08 7.96
N GLY A 147 14.79 -13.59 6.75
CA GLY A 147 14.98 -15.02 6.49
C GLY A 147 13.72 -15.84 6.29
N VAL A 148 12.51 -15.23 6.35
CA VAL A 148 11.23 -15.92 6.19
C VAL A 148 10.22 -15.12 5.37
N LEU A 149 9.22 -15.82 4.84
CA LEU A 149 8.04 -15.25 4.21
C LEU A 149 6.78 -15.99 4.71
N PRO A 150 5.67 -15.30 4.98
CA PRO A 150 4.40 -15.97 5.22
C PRO A 150 3.82 -16.49 3.92
N ALA A 151 3.27 -17.68 3.93
CA ALA A 151 2.58 -18.30 2.80
C ALA A 151 1.26 -18.93 3.24
N LYS A 152 0.33 -19.11 2.30
CA LYS A 152 -0.95 -19.79 2.54
C LYS A 152 -1.09 -21.01 1.65
N LYS A 153 -1.45 -22.12 2.25
CA LYS A 153 -1.66 -23.42 1.60
C LYS A 153 -2.81 -24.16 2.30
N ASN A 154 -3.74 -24.71 1.55
CA ASN A 154 -4.92 -25.41 2.08
C ASN A 154 -5.72 -24.58 3.11
N GLY A 155 -5.88 -23.27 2.85
CA GLY A 155 -6.64 -22.35 3.71
C GLY A 155 -5.91 -21.89 4.96
N LYS A 156 -4.70 -22.38 5.25
CA LYS A 156 -3.92 -22.03 6.44
C LYS A 156 -2.59 -21.35 6.08
N TYR A 157 -2.12 -20.49 6.99
CA TYR A 157 -0.84 -19.81 6.86
C TYR A 157 0.26 -20.55 7.62
N GLY A 158 1.46 -20.49 7.06
CA GLY A 158 2.71 -20.92 7.66
C GLY A 158 3.84 -20.01 7.17
N PHE A 159 5.08 -20.35 7.49
CA PHE A 159 6.26 -19.62 7.07
C PHE A 159 7.18 -20.52 6.25
N LEU A 160 7.76 -19.95 5.21
CA LEU A 160 8.75 -20.57 4.34
C LEU A 160 10.07 -19.79 4.45
N ASP A 161 11.17 -20.45 4.10
CA ASP A 161 12.45 -19.76 3.84
C ASP A 161 12.53 -19.23 2.40
N GLU A 162 13.68 -18.65 2.05
CA GLU A 162 13.90 -18.09 0.71
C GLU A 162 13.81 -19.13 -0.41
N ASP A 163 14.13 -20.39 -0.13
CA ASP A 163 14.06 -21.49 -1.09
C ASP A 163 12.71 -22.23 -1.08
N PHE A 164 11.70 -21.64 -0.42
CA PHE A 164 10.35 -22.16 -0.25
C PHE A 164 10.27 -23.44 0.59
N ASN A 165 11.27 -23.74 1.41
CA ASN A 165 11.18 -24.84 2.38
C ASN A 165 10.32 -24.40 3.58
N GLU A 166 9.46 -25.28 4.06
CA GLU A 166 8.60 -25.03 5.22
C GLU A 166 9.43 -24.84 6.51
N LYS A 167 9.21 -23.72 7.19
CA LYS A 167 9.81 -23.36 8.47
C LYS A 167 8.86 -23.62 9.64
N THR A 168 7.54 -23.60 9.35
CA THR A 168 6.48 -23.97 10.29
C THR A 168 5.47 -24.86 9.60
N GLU A 169 4.64 -25.53 10.36
CA GLU A 169 3.41 -26.12 9.84
C GLU A 169 2.45 -25.01 9.36
N PHE A 170 1.55 -25.36 8.44
CA PHE A 170 0.47 -24.48 7.96
C PHE A 170 -0.75 -24.66 8.86
N GLU A 171 -0.79 -23.91 9.96
CA GLU A 171 -1.84 -24.06 10.99
C GLU A 171 -2.56 -22.75 11.35
N TYR A 172 -2.02 -21.59 10.96
CA TYR A 172 -2.57 -20.29 11.32
C TYR A 172 -3.69 -19.86 10.36
N ASP A 173 -4.65 -19.07 10.86
CA ASP A 173 -5.73 -18.48 10.08
C ASP A 173 -5.27 -17.23 9.29
N ALA A 174 -4.24 -16.55 9.82
CA ALA A 174 -3.55 -15.43 9.16
C ALA A 174 -2.11 -15.29 9.69
N ALA A 175 -1.25 -14.68 8.90
CA ALA A 175 0.12 -14.32 9.29
C ALA A 175 0.52 -13.00 8.63
N THR A 176 1.35 -12.19 9.32
CA THR A 176 1.97 -10.99 8.76
C THR A 176 3.41 -11.27 8.36
N PRO A 177 3.98 -10.51 7.43
CA PRO A 177 5.42 -10.59 7.17
C PRO A 177 6.23 -10.19 8.40
N MET A 178 7.43 -10.78 8.53
CA MET A 178 8.38 -10.45 9.60
C MET A 178 8.99 -9.07 9.36
N LEU A 179 9.08 -8.23 10.39
CA LEU A 179 9.80 -6.96 10.36
C LEU A 179 10.26 -6.57 11.75
N ASN A 180 11.54 -6.17 11.86
CA ASN A 180 12.19 -5.79 13.13
C ASN A 180 12.04 -6.89 14.21
N GLY A 181 12.17 -8.14 13.81
CA GLY A 181 12.14 -9.31 14.67
C GLY A 181 10.75 -9.74 15.15
N ILE A 182 9.69 -9.18 14.58
CA ILE A 182 8.31 -9.46 14.99
C ILE A 182 7.42 -9.73 13.79
N ALA A 183 6.60 -10.77 13.87
CA ALA A 183 5.43 -10.97 13.04
C ALA A 183 4.23 -11.30 13.94
N ALA A 184 3.04 -11.26 13.38
CA ALA A 184 1.82 -11.67 14.06
C ALA A 184 1.18 -12.85 13.34
N VAL A 185 0.63 -13.78 14.11
CA VAL A 185 -0.11 -14.94 13.61
C VAL A 185 -1.48 -15.01 14.28
N LYS A 186 -2.48 -15.46 13.52
CA LYS A 186 -3.85 -15.62 14.01
C LYS A 186 -4.21 -17.09 14.10
N LYS A 187 -4.87 -17.49 15.20
CA LYS A 187 -5.42 -18.82 15.38
C LYS A 187 -6.68 -18.71 16.24
N ASP A 188 -7.74 -19.43 15.85
CA ASP A 188 -9.01 -19.44 16.58
C ASP A 188 -9.52 -18.01 16.87
N GLU A 189 -9.51 -17.15 15.80
CA GLU A 189 -9.93 -15.75 15.80
C GLU A 189 -9.07 -14.79 16.66
N LYS A 190 -8.05 -15.27 17.35
CA LYS A 190 -7.15 -14.46 18.17
C LYS A 190 -5.76 -14.36 17.58
N TRP A 191 -5.13 -13.21 17.77
CA TRP A 191 -3.77 -12.94 17.36
C TRP A 191 -2.78 -13.17 18.50
N ALA A 192 -1.59 -13.60 18.12
CA ALA A 192 -0.39 -13.64 18.94
C ALA A 192 0.79 -13.08 18.16
N LEU A 193 1.83 -12.65 18.87
CA LEU A 193 3.10 -12.22 18.28
C LEU A 193 4.09 -13.39 18.30
N ILE A 194 4.94 -13.44 17.26
CA ILE A 194 6.07 -14.36 17.15
C ILE A 194 7.37 -13.58 16.92
N ASP A 195 8.47 -14.15 17.38
CA ASP A 195 9.81 -13.60 17.21
C ASP A 195 10.44 -14.05 15.86
N LYS A 196 11.66 -13.57 15.59
CA LYS A 196 12.44 -13.93 14.40
C LYS A 196 12.77 -15.43 14.28
N ASP A 197 12.74 -16.17 15.39
CA ASP A 197 12.93 -17.62 15.44
C ASP A 197 11.61 -18.39 15.27
N LEU A 198 10.52 -17.66 14.92
CA LEU A 198 9.14 -18.17 14.76
C LEU A 198 8.53 -18.74 16.04
N LYS A 199 9.03 -18.31 17.21
CA LYS A 199 8.49 -18.73 18.52
C LYS A 199 7.42 -17.73 18.97
N ILE A 200 6.34 -18.25 19.53
CA ILE A 200 5.27 -17.45 20.15
C ILE A 200 5.85 -16.68 21.34
N ILE A 201 5.68 -15.35 21.34
CA ILE A 201 6.12 -14.43 22.41
C ILE A 201 4.96 -13.85 23.24
N THR A 202 3.71 -14.02 22.78
CA THR A 202 2.51 -13.66 23.54
C THR A 202 1.47 -14.78 23.41
N ASP A 203 0.58 -14.90 24.38
CA ASP A 203 -0.58 -15.79 24.24
C ASP A 203 -1.49 -15.32 23.10
N PHE A 204 -2.28 -16.23 22.51
CA PHE A 204 -3.36 -15.90 21.58
C PHE A 204 -4.51 -15.22 22.34
N GLY A 205 -4.51 -13.90 22.36
CA GLY A 205 -5.45 -13.11 23.18
C GLY A 205 -5.92 -11.83 22.51
N PHE A 206 -5.23 -11.34 21.50
CA PHE A 206 -5.56 -10.07 20.84
C PHE A 206 -6.65 -10.26 19.79
N ASP A 207 -7.55 -9.29 19.71
CA ASP A 207 -8.64 -9.27 18.71
C ASP A 207 -8.11 -8.87 17.33
N ASP A 208 -7.12 -7.98 17.29
CA ASP A 208 -6.46 -7.56 16.06
C ASP A 208 -5.03 -7.06 16.31
N VAL A 209 -4.28 -6.90 15.21
CA VAL A 209 -2.99 -6.22 15.16
C VAL A 209 -3.03 -5.13 14.09
N VAL A 210 -2.50 -3.96 14.41
CA VAL A 210 -2.44 -2.85 13.45
C VAL A 210 -1.38 -3.13 12.41
N ARG A 211 -1.73 -2.99 11.13
CA ARG A 211 -0.86 -3.26 9.98
C ARG A 211 -0.77 -2.04 9.09
N ASP A 212 0.39 -1.82 8.52
CA ASP A 212 0.56 -0.82 7.46
C ASP A 212 -0.04 -1.28 6.12
N ALA A 213 0.05 -0.43 5.10
CA ALA A 213 -0.48 -0.71 3.77
C ALA A 213 0.17 -1.95 3.09
N TRP A 214 1.32 -2.40 3.57
CA TRP A 214 2.05 -3.56 3.06
C TRP A 214 1.84 -4.83 3.89
N GLY A 215 1.05 -4.72 4.97
CA GLY A 215 0.69 -5.83 5.86
C GLY A 215 1.66 -6.07 7.02
N PHE A 216 2.69 -5.24 7.20
CA PHE A 216 3.58 -5.35 8.35
C PHE A 216 2.92 -4.82 9.62
N CYS A 217 3.07 -5.55 10.73
CA CYS A 217 2.52 -5.16 12.03
C CYS A 217 3.54 -4.45 12.93
N SER A 218 4.84 -4.52 12.61
CA SER A 218 5.92 -4.01 13.45
C SER A 218 6.64 -2.83 12.78
N ARG A 219 7.07 -1.87 13.59
CA ARG A 219 8.03 -0.82 13.24
C ARG A 219 8.93 -0.54 14.43
N ASN A 220 10.23 -0.47 14.18
CA ASN A 220 11.24 -0.21 15.22
C ASN A 220 11.12 -1.16 16.42
N GLY A 221 10.65 -2.40 16.22
CA GLY A 221 10.50 -3.40 17.26
C GLY A 221 9.31 -3.17 18.21
N VAL A 222 8.29 -2.41 17.77
CA VAL A 222 7.04 -2.23 18.51
C VAL A 222 5.83 -2.54 17.64
N VAL A 223 4.73 -2.95 18.28
CA VAL A 223 3.48 -3.38 17.63
C VAL A 223 2.30 -2.81 18.39
N PHE A 224 1.30 -2.30 17.67
CA PHE A 224 -0.02 -2.05 18.25
C PHE A 224 -0.92 -3.28 18.10
N VAL A 225 -1.45 -3.74 19.21
CA VAL A 225 -2.44 -4.82 19.30
C VAL A 225 -3.76 -4.28 19.84
N LYS A 226 -4.87 -4.90 19.50
CA LYS A 226 -6.21 -4.52 19.97
C LYS A 226 -6.79 -5.58 20.89
N THR A 227 -7.38 -5.15 22.01
CA THR A 227 -8.16 -5.99 22.92
C THR A 227 -9.42 -5.24 23.33
N GLY A 228 -10.59 -5.77 22.96
CA GLY A 228 -11.86 -5.06 23.10
C GLY A 228 -11.86 -3.76 22.30
N GLU A 229 -12.14 -2.65 22.95
CA GLU A 229 -12.18 -1.32 22.31
C GLU A 229 -10.83 -0.58 22.42
N GLN A 230 -9.80 -1.17 23.04
CA GLN A 230 -8.54 -0.49 23.32
C GLN A 230 -7.36 -1.07 22.57
N TYR A 231 -6.41 -0.20 22.27
CA TYR A 231 -5.11 -0.54 21.67
C TYR A 231 -4.02 -0.48 22.73
N GLN A 232 -3.07 -1.39 22.62
CA GLN A 232 -1.89 -1.50 23.47
C GLN A 232 -0.64 -1.48 22.60
N LEU A 233 0.40 -0.76 23.02
CA LEU A 233 1.70 -0.79 22.38
C LEU A 233 2.58 -1.82 23.08
N LEU A 234 3.06 -2.81 22.35
CA LEU A 234 3.96 -3.85 22.86
C LEU A 234 5.37 -3.67 22.26
N ASN A 235 6.39 -4.02 23.04
CA ASN A 235 7.76 -4.15 22.56
C ASN A 235 8.04 -5.53 21.93
N SER A 236 9.26 -5.76 21.45
CA SER A 236 9.70 -7.01 20.82
C SER A 236 9.72 -8.25 21.75
N SER A 237 9.51 -8.06 23.04
CA SER A 237 9.35 -9.15 24.02
C SER A 237 7.88 -9.39 24.39
N GLY A 238 6.94 -8.76 23.70
CA GLY A 238 5.50 -8.86 23.99
C GLY A 238 5.06 -8.10 25.25
N VAL A 239 5.93 -7.24 25.81
CA VAL A 239 5.61 -6.48 27.03
C VAL A 239 4.99 -5.14 26.63
N GLN A 240 3.86 -4.81 27.26
CA GLN A 240 3.20 -3.51 27.07
C GLN A 240 4.11 -2.36 27.52
N ILE A 241 4.20 -1.34 26.67
CA ILE A 241 4.90 -0.08 26.94
C ILE A 241 3.90 1.08 26.79
N GLY A 242 3.86 1.96 27.80
CA GLY A 242 2.89 3.06 27.82
C GLY A 242 1.50 2.65 28.30
N GLU A 243 0.53 3.49 27.99
CA GLU A 243 -0.87 3.35 28.39
C GLU A 243 -1.71 2.70 27.28
N ASN A 244 -3.00 2.49 27.53
CA ASN A 244 -3.94 2.07 26.52
C ASN A 244 -4.42 3.29 25.72
N TYR A 245 -4.78 3.07 24.45
CA TYR A 245 -5.23 4.10 23.51
C TYR A 245 -6.62 3.77 22.97
N GLU A 246 -7.45 4.79 22.71
CA GLU A 246 -8.77 4.63 22.08
C GLU A 246 -8.67 4.46 20.57
N ALA A 247 -7.70 5.15 19.94
CA ALA A 247 -7.42 5.02 18.53
C ALA A 247 -5.92 5.14 18.25
N VAL A 248 -5.47 4.44 17.21
CA VAL A 248 -4.08 4.47 16.73
C VAL A 248 -4.06 4.44 15.20
N SER A 249 -3.05 5.04 14.61
CA SER A 249 -2.75 4.86 13.19
C SER A 249 -1.64 3.82 13.01
N PRO A 250 -1.55 3.16 11.86
CA PRO A 250 -0.36 2.39 11.50
C PRO A 250 0.91 3.25 11.58
N PHE A 251 2.04 2.62 11.84
CA PHE A 251 3.32 3.31 11.75
C PHE A 251 3.62 3.66 10.29
N ILE A 252 3.85 4.95 10.01
CA ILE A 252 4.15 5.44 8.68
C ILE A 252 5.64 5.81 8.64
N SER A 253 6.47 5.00 8.00
CA SER A 253 7.89 5.26 7.80
C SER A 253 8.63 5.52 9.14
N LYS A 254 9.37 6.66 9.24
CA LYS A 254 10.10 7.06 10.44
C LYS A 254 9.25 7.90 11.42
N ASN A 255 8.02 8.20 11.06
CA ASN A 255 7.14 9.03 11.90
C ASN A 255 6.51 8.18 13.01
N PRO A 256 6.29 8.76 14.21
CA PRO A 256 5.52 8.08 15.25
C PRO A 256 4.07 7.90 14.78
N ALA A 257 3.45 6.80 15.21
CA ALA A 257 2.02 6.60 15.02
C ALA A 257 1.22 7.71 15.72
N ALA A 258 0.12 8.13 15.11
CA ALA A 258 -0.85 8.98 15.80
C ALA A 258 -1.65 8.11 16.80
N VAL A 259 -1.83 8.61 18.01
CA VAL A 259 -2.58 7.94 19.07
C VAL A 259 -3.59 8.90 19.69
N GLN A 260 -4.73 8.39 20.12
CA GLN A 260 -5.74 9.09 20.91
C GLN A 260 -5.91 8.35 22.24
N GLN A 261 -5.82 9.12 23.32
CA GLN A 261 -6.10 8.65 24.68
C GLN A 261 -7.51 8.99 25.08
#